data_50bad3e4ecfe841d812a6732f5fbded5
#
_entry.id   50bad3e4ecfe841d812a6732f5fbded5
#
_cell.length_a   1.000
_cell.length_b   1.000
_cell.length_c   1.000
_cell.angle_alpha   90.00
_cell.angle_beta   90.00
_cell.angle_gamma   90.00
#
_symmetry.space_group_name_H-M   'P 1'
#
loop_
_entity.id
_entity.type
_entity.pdbx_description
1 polymer ?
#
loop_
_entity_poly.entity_id
_entity_poly.type
_entity_poly.pdbx_seq_one_letter_code
_entity_poly.pdbx_strand_id
1 'polypeptide(L)'
;MTTHSKIVISCGALIIAMVAGRTAAPSAEEPNAAVQGVWRTVEVVVPGTAGRTFKPNATLAIFHGRHYSRVEVHAEQPRPLLGNPGDASADQLRAVWGPFVAEAGTFDMSGPDLITMRATVAKNPTAMRDGASSVYKYRRLGDTLTLTEIRTPAGPSAQPITVTLTRVE
;
A
#
# COMPACT_ATOMS: atom_id res chain seq x y z
N MET A 1 64.28 22.46 -68.75
CA MET A 1 62.88 21.95 -68.68
C MET A 1 62.79 21.21 -67.38
N THR A 2 62.20 21.81 -66.38
CA THR A 2 62.13 21.29 -64.97
C THR A 2 60.66 20.98 -64.64
N THR A 3 60.36 19.74 -64.48
CA THR A 3 59.08 19.24 -64.19
C THR A 3 58.85 19.16 -62.68
N HIS A 4 58.03 19.98 -62.13
CA HIS A 4 57.65 19.93 -60.72
C HIS A 4 56.47 18.92 -60.48
N SER A 5 56.83 17.88 -59.73
CA SER A 5 55.79 16.92 -59.21
C SER A 5 55.12 17.48 -57.94
N LYS A 6 53.83 17.62 -57.98
CA LYS A 6 53.02 18.02 -56.80
C LYS A 6 52.62 16.78 -56.02
N ILE A 7 53.03 16.69 -54.76
CA ILE A 7 52.60 15.69 -53.80
C ILE A 7 51.32 16.21 -53.14
N VAL A 8 50.19 15.50 -53.27
CA VAL A 8 48.94 15.75 -52.58
C VAL A 8 48.93 14.88 -51.33
N ILE A 9 49.02 15.53 -50.15
CA ILE A 9 48.85 14.86 -48.87
C ILE A 9 47.36 14.88 -48.54
N SER A 10 46.73 13.68 -48.57
CA SER A 10 45.35 13.48 -48.15
C SER A 10 45.32 13.31 -46.62
N CYS A 11 44.76 14.29 -45.90
CA CYS A 11 44.58 14.27 -44.47
C CYS A 11 43.26 13.51 -44.17
N GLY A 12 43.32 12.23 -43.82
CA GLY A 12 42.17 11.45 -43.38
C GLY A 12 41.80 11.82 -41.95
N ALA A 13 40.66 12.48 -41.79
CA ALA A 13 40.07 12.75 -40.47
C ALA A 13 39.46 11.49 -39.88
N LEU A 14 40.08 10.95 -38.83
CA LEU A 14 39.54 9.84 -38.06
C LEU A 14 38.49 10.37 -37.10
N ILE A 15 37.19 10.16 -37.41
CA ILE A 15 36.09 10.49 -36.50
C ILE A 15 35.96 9.36 -35.49
N ILE A 16 36.44 9.57 -34.27
CA ILE A 16 36.17 8.67 -33.15
C ILE A 16 34.77 9.02 -32.59
N ALA A 17 33.79 8.18 -32.92
CA ALA A 17 32.45 8.26 -32.31
C ALA A 17 32.56 7.78 -30.85
N MET A 18 32.57 8.70 -29.88
CA MET A 18 32.38 8.37 -28.49
C MET A 18 30.95 7.94 -28.26
N VAL A 19 30.70 6.65 -28.14
CA VAL A 19 29.44 6.11 -27.61
C VAL A 19 29.44 6.39 -26.12
N ALA A 20 28.78 7.49 -25.71
CA ALA A 20 28.50 7.77 -24.30
C ALA A 20 27.49 6.74 -23.81
N GLY A 21 27.99 5.66 -23.21
CA GLY A 21 27.17 4.72 -22.48
C GLY A 21 26.48 5.45 -21.33
N ARG A 22 25.17 5.71 -21.46
CA ARG A 22 24.35 6.13 -20.33
C ARG A 22 24.27 4.94 -19.38
N THR A 23 25.11 4.90 -18.37
CA THR A 23 24.86 4.10 -17.18
C THR A 23 23.61 4.68 -16.53
N ALA A 24 22.49 3.97 -16.67
CA ALA A 24 21.28 4.30 -15.89
C ALA A 24 21.71 4.25 -14.42
N ALA A 25 21.66 5.39 -13.72
CA ALA A 25 21.80 5.41 -12.28
C ALA A 25 20.74 4.46 -11.69
N PRO A 26 21.08 3.65 -10.67
CA PRO A 26 20.09 2.84 -10.00
C PRO A 26 18.96 3.78 -9.56
N SER A 27 17.76 3.54 -10.05
CA SER A 27 16.55 4.24 -9.62
C SER A 27 16.48 4.05 -8.10
N ALA A 28 16.57 5.14 -7.34
CA ALA A 28 16.31 5.07 -5.90
C ALA A 28 14.93 4.43 -5.75
N GLU A 29 14.87 3.27 -5.11
CA GLU A 29 13.62 2.56 -4.88
C GLU A 29 12.68 3.51 -4.16
N GLU A 30 11.51 3.80 -4.75
CA GLU A 30 10.51 4.71 -4.17
C GLU A 30 10.27 4.27 -2.72
N PRO A 31 10.36 5.17 -1.73
CA PRO A 31 10.24 4.80 -0.30
C PRO A 31 9.01 3.95 0.02
N ASN A 32 7.97 4.07 -0.80
CA ASN A 32 6.71 3.38 -0.67
C ASN A 32 6.64 2.06 -1.45
N ALA A 33 7.68 1.67 -2.22
CA ALA A 33 7.65 0.49 -3.10
C ALA A 33 7.31 -0.82 -2.35
N ALA A 34 7.66 -0.89 -1.07
CA ALA A 34 7.42 -2.07 -0.24
C ALA A 34 5.93 -2.43 -0.09
N VAL A 35 5.02 -1.46 -0.14
CA VAL A 35 3.58 -1.67 0.07
C VAL A 35 2.74 -1.43 -1.19
N GLN A 36 3.32 -0.85 -2.26
CA GLN A 36 2.59 -0.57 -3.51
C GLN A 36 1.92 -1.81 -4.08
N GLY A 37 0.71 -1.65 -4.61
CA GLY A 37 -0.04 -2.69 -5.32
C GLY A 37 -1.44 -2.91 -4.79
N VAL A 38 -2.06 -3.98 -5.28
CA VAL A 38 -3.38 -4.45 -4.90
C VAL A 38 -3.23 -5.68 -4.03
N TRP A 39 -3.92 -5.69 -2.91
CA TRP A 39 -3.78 -6.68 -1.86
C TRP A 39 -5.12 -7.21 -1.39
N ARG A 40 -5.11 -8.46 -0.94
CA ARG A 40 -6.25 -9.09 -0.27
C ARG A 40 -5.81 -9.56 1.10
N THR A 41 -6.52 -9.15 2.15
CA THR A 41 -6.32 -9.68 3.51
C THR A 41 -6.75 -11.14 3.55
N VAL A 42 -5.85 -12.01 3.98
CA VAL A 42 -6.07 -13.46 4.06
C VAL A 42 -6.17 -13.98 5.48
N GLU A 43 -5.69 -13.18 6.45
CA GLU A 43 -5.75 -13.53 7.87
C GLU A 43 -5.78 -12.27 8.72
N VAL A 44 -6.56 -12.33 9.81
CA VAL A 44 -6.60 -11.31 10.87
C VAL A 44 -6.38 -12.00 12.20
N VAL A 45 -5.40 -11.52 12.96
CA VAL A 45 -5.09 -11.98 14.33
C VAL A 45 -5.43 -10.86 15.30
N VAL A 46 -6.41 -11.11 16.16
CA VAL A 46 -6.79 -10.22 17.27
C VAL A 46 -6.22 -10.85 18.55
N PRO A 47 -5.27 -10.21 19.23
CA PRO A 47 -4.66 -10.76 20.44
C PRO A 47 -5.59 -10.62 21.67
N GLY A 48 -5.15 -11.17 22.80
CA GLY A 48 -5.82 -11.04 24.10
C GLY A 48 -6.50 -12.33 24.57
N THR A 49 -7.12 -12.30 25.76
CA THR A 49 -7.76 -13.48 26.39
C THR A 49 -8.98 -14.00 25.60
N ALA A 50 -9.67 -13.13 24.90
CA ALA A 50 -10.71 -13.46 23.92
C ALA A 50 -10.20 -13.37 22.48
N GLY A 51 -8.89 -13.53 22.31
CA GLY A 51 -8.23 -13.41 21.02
C GLY A 51 -8.73 -14.43 20.02
N ARG A 52 -8.69 -14.04 18.74
CA ARG A 52 -9.10 -14.92 17.64
C ARG A 52 -8.26 -14.69 16.41
N THR A 53 -8.11 -15.74 15.64
CA THR A 53 -7.58 -15.69 14.27
C THR A 53 -8.69 -16.09 13.33
N PHE A 54 -8.89 -15.32 12.27
CA PHE A 54 -9.93 -15.60 11.29
C PHE A 54 -9.52 -15.15 9.88
N LYS A 55 -10.21 -15.70 8.87
CA LYS A 55 -10.08 -15.31 7.47
C LYS A 55 -11.25 -14.41 7.10
N PRO A 56 -11.01 -13.15 6.70
CA PRO A 56 -12.08 -12.26 6.27
C PRO A 56 -12.78 -12.78 5.03
N ASN A 57 -14.10 -12.53 4.92
CA ASN A 57 -14.91 -13.00 3.80
C ASN A 57 -14.55 -12.30 2.48
N ALA A 58 -14.47 -10.96 2.49
CA ALA A 58 -14.16 -10.16 1.31
C ALA A 58 -13.29 -8.97 1.70
N THR A 59 -12.20 -8.78 0.98
CA THR A 59 -11.25 -7.70 1.27
C THR A 59 -10.58 -7.21 0.00
N LEU A 60 -10.30 -5.92 -0.05
CA LEU A 60 -9.45 -5.29 -1.05
C LEU A 60 -8.73 -4.11 -0.39
N ALA A 61 -7.42 -4.07 -0.53
CA ALA A 61 -6.60 -2.94 -0.16
C ALA A 61 -5.72 -2.54 -1.36
N ILE A 62 -5.67 -1.24 -1.63
CA ILE A 62 -4.89 -0.67 -2.73
C ILE A 62 -3.95 0.38 -2.14
N PHE A 63 -2.66 0.28 -2.47
CA PHE A 63 -1.67 1.29 -2.18
C PHE A 63 -1.08 1.78 -3.50
N HIS A 64 -1.21 3.07 -3.79
CA HIS A 64 -0.70 3.67 -5.01
C HIS A 64 -0.13 5.07 -4.75
N GLY A 65 1.15 5.27 -5.10
CA GLY A 65 1.86 6.51 -4.80
C GLY A 65 1.88 6.76 -3.29
N ARG A 66 1.18 7.79 -2.83
CA ARG A 66 1.00 8.11 -1.41
C ARG A 66 -0.44 7.94 -0.92
N HIS A 67 -1.28 7.28 -1.72
CA HIS A 67 -2.68 7.08 -1.40
C HIS A 67 -2.98 5.61 -1.13
N TYR A 68 -3.94 5.38 -0.25
CA TYR A 68 -4.47 4.05 0.01
C TYR A 68 -5.99 4.05 0.00
N SER A 69 -6.54 2.90 -0.28
CA SER A 69 -7.95 2.58 -0.07
C SER A 69 -8.07 1.16 0.42
N ARG A 70 -8.89 0.92 1.43
CA ARG A 70 -9.23 -0.43 1.86
C ARG A 70 -10.72 -0.57 2.10
N VAL A 71 -11.25 -1.69 1.62
CA VAL A 71 -12.65 -2.10 1.83
C VAL A 71 -12.62 -3.57 2.24
N GLU A 72 -13.12 -3.87 3.43
CA GLU A 72 -12.95 -5.17 4.06
C GLU A 72 -14.21 -5.59 4.82
N VAL A 73 -14.48 -6.88 4.84
CA VAL A 73 -15.53 -7.48 5.69
C VAL A 73 -14.85 -8.38 6.72
N HIS A 74 -14.71 -7.88 7.94
CA HIS A 74 -14.07 -8.59 9.07
C HIS A 74 -15.03 -9.63 9.69
N ALA A 75 -15.57 -10.48 8.84
CA ALA A 75 -16.38 -11.65 9.21
C ALA A 75 -15.99 -12.83 8.32
N GLU A 76 -16.05 -14.04 8.85
CA GLU A 76 -15.80 -15.28 8.12
C GLU A 76 -16.97 -15.64 7.21
N GLN A 77 -18.18 -15.32 7.63
CA GLN A 77 -19.39 -15.57 6.86
C GLN A 77 -19.83 -14.32 6.08
N PRO A 78 -20.50 -14.50 4.93
CA PRO A 78 -21.12 -13.40 4.21
C PRO A 78 -22.06 -12.61 5.11
N ARG A 79 -22.11 -11.30 4.92
CA ARG A 79 -23.06 -10.43 5.61
C ARG A 79 -24.48 -10.74 5.15
N PRO A 80 -25.50 -10.66 6.04
CA PRO A 80 -26.89 -10.83 5.62
C PRO A 80 -27.29 -9.78 4.58
N LEU A 81 -28.16 -10.16 3.67
CA LEU A 81 -28.76 -9.21 2.74
C LEU A 81 -29.79 -8.35 3.47
N LEU A 82 -29.77 -7.05 3.19
CA LEU A 82 -30.85 -6.15 3.56
C LEU A 82 -31.78 -6.01 2.35
N GLY A 83 -33.10 -6.04 2.60
CA GLY A 83 -34.07 -5.62 1.60
C GLY A 83 -33.98 -4.11 1.36
N ASN A 84 -34.96 -3.34 1.79
CA ASN A 84 -34.85 -1.89 1.80
C ASN A 84 -34.10 -1.43 3.07
N PRO A 85 -32.90 -0.77 2.94
CA PRO A 85 -32.17 -0.30 4.12
C PRO A 85 -32.94 0.67 5.01
N GLY A 86 -33.94 1.39 4.46
CA GLY A 86 -34.78 2.32 5.22
C GLY A 86 -35.74 1.63 6.20
N ASP A 87 -36.03 0.37 5.96
CA ASP A 87 -36.95 -0.44 6.79
C ASP A 87 -36.19 -1.38 7.73
N ALA A 88 -34.85 -1.36 7.68
CA ALA A 88 -34.02 -2.27 8.46
C ALA A 88 -34.01 -1.88 9.95
N SER A 89 -34.11 -2.88 10.81
CA SER A 89 -33.94 -2.69 12.25
C SER A 89 -32.50 -2.31 12.60
N ALA A 90 -32.29 -1.72 13.77
CA ALA A 90 -30.95 -1.39 14.27
C ALA A 90 -30.04 -2.64 14.34
N ASP A 91 -30.57 -3.80 14.67
CA ASP A 91 -29.79 -5.04 14.75
C ASP A 91 -29.41 -5.57 13.38
N GLN A 92 -30.30 -5.47 12.39
CA GLN A 92 -29.97 -5.79 10.99
C GLN A 92 -28.88 -4.86 10.44
N LEU A 93 -28.98 -3.55 10.72
CA LEU A 93 -27.94 -2.59 10.34
C LEU A 93 -26.60 -2.91 11.02
N ARG A 94 -26.60 -3.23 12.32
CA ARG A 94 -25.37 -3.64 13.03
C ARG A 94 -24.75 -4.90 12.43
N ALA A 95 -25.55 -5.90 12.09
CA ALA A 95 -25.07 -7.13 11.49
C ALA A 95 -24.40 -6.92 10.13
N VAL A 96 -24.90 -5.98 9.33
CA VAL A 96 -24.35 -5.65 8.01
C VAL A 96 -23.18 -4.69 8.10
N TRP A 97 -23.31 -3.61 8.87
CA TRP A 97 -22.32 -2.54 8.93
C TRP A 97 -21.23 -2.78 9.98
N GLY A 98 -21.52 -3.53 11.04
CA GLY A 98 -20.56 -3.81 12.11
C GLY A 98 -19.23 -4.34 11.59
N PRO A 99 -19.21 -5.46 10.87
CA PRO A 99 -17.97 -6.06 10.37
C PRO A 99 -17.36 -5.35 9.15
N PHE A 100 -18.04 -4.35 8.60
CA PHE A 100 -17.57 -3.64 7.41
C PHE A 100 -16.54 -2.57 7.78
N VAL A 101 -15.39 -2.56 7.14
CA VAL A 101 -14.36 -1.54 7.23
C VAL A 101 -14.21 -0.89 5.85
N ALA A 102 -14.25 0.43 5.81
CA ALA A 102 -14.00 1.19 4.59
C ALA A 102 -13.29 2.48 4.95
N GLU A 103 -12.17 2.72 4.34
CA GLU A 103 -11.44 3.98 4.46
C GLU A 103 -10.49 4.18 3.29
N ALA A 104 -10.22 5.45 2.97
CA ALA A 104 -9.20 5.85 2.02
C ALA A 104 -8.54 7.16 2.48
N GLY A 105 -7.32 7.38 2.04
CA GLY A 105 -6.56 8.56 2.43
C GLY A 105 -5.13 8.51 1.93
N THR A 106 -4.24 9.08 2.72
CA THR A 106 -2.81 9.12 2.42
C THR A 106 -2.02 8.24 3.39
N PHE A 107 -0.84 7.81 2.96
CA PHE A 107 0.11 7.13 3.83
C PHE A 107 1.53 7.64 3.60
N ASP A 108 2.35 7.52 4.64
CA ASP A 108 3.77 7.81 4.63
C ASP A 108 4.54 6.65 5.26
N MET A 109 5.71 6.34 4.71
CA MET A 109 6.67 5.45 5.37
C MET A 109 7.42 6.28 6.41
N SER A 110 7.12 6.10 7.67
CA SER A 110 7.63 6.92 8.79
C SER A 110 8.85 6.31 9.49
N GLY A 111 9.47 5.31 8.85
CA GLY A 111 10.65 4.60 9.34
C GLY A 111 10.95 3.37 8.48
N PRO A 112 11.95 2.57 8.84
CA PRO A 112 12.35 1.41 8.04
C PRO A 112 11.27 0.33 7.96
N ASP A 113 10.38 0.27 8.94
CA ASP A 113 9.34 -0.75 9.08
C ASP A 113 7.99 -0.18 9.54
N LEU A 114 7.80 1.15 9.45
CA LEU A 114 6.58 1.83 9.89
C LEU A 114 5.86 2.50 8.72
N ILE A 115 4.55 2.34 8.70
CA ILE A 115 3.63 3.04 7.81
C ILE A 115 2.61 3.82 8.66
N THR A 116 2.49 5.12 8.39
CA THR A 116 1.48 5.98 8.99
C THR A 116 0.38 6.27 7.98
N MET A 117 -0.85 5.91 8.32
CA MET A 117 -2.03 6.09 7.46
C MET A 117 -2.93 7.16 8.06
N ARG A 118 -3.42 8.07 7.20
CA ARG A 118 -4.34 9.16 7.56
C ARG A 118 -5.55 9.09 6.65
N ALA A 119 -6.70 8.78 7.23
CA ALA A 119 -7.94 8.69 6.47
C ALA A 119 -8.46 10.09 6.09
N THR A 120 -8.78 10.28 4.82
CA THR A 120 -9.51 11.44 4.31
C THR A 120 -11.01 11.13 4.29
N VAL A 121 -11.36 9.89 4.02
CA VAL A 121 -12.74 9.39 4.08
C VAL A 121 -12.74 8.01 4.76
N ALA A 122 -13.65 7.80 5.71
CA ALA A 122 -13.77 6.54 6.41
C ALA A 122 -15.21 6.28 6.87
N LYS A 123 -15.57 5.00 6.97
CA LYS A 123 -16.81 4.58 7.64
C LYS A 123 -16.84 5.05 9.10
N ASN A 124 -15.69 4.96 9.80
CA ASN A 124 -15.57 5.44 11.18
C ASN A 124 -15.12 6.91 11.19
N PRO A 125 -15.98 7.87 11.57
CA PRO A 125 -15.63 9.29 11.56
C PRO A 125 -14.48 9.65 12.51
N THR A 126 -14.18 8.83 13.52
CA THR A 126 -13.05 9.03 14.42
C THR A 126 -11.71 9.00 13.67
N ALA A 127 -11.62 8.24 12.57
CA ALA A 127 -10.42 8.17 11.76
C ALA A 127 -10.13 9.44 10.96
N MET A 128 -11.14 10.30 10.76
CA MET A 128 -11.07 11.56 9.99
C MET A 128 -10.86 12.80 10.86
N ARG A 129 -10.73 12.66 12.19
CA ARG A 129 -10.47 13.81 13.06
C ARG A 129 -9.09 14.40 12.79
N ASP A 130 -8.95 15.70 13.02
CA ASP A 130 -7.68 16.40 12.89
C ASP A 130 -6.58 15.71 13.72
N GLY A 131 -5.45 15.45 13.08
CA GLY A 131 -4.32 14.76 13.69
C GLY A 131 -4.49 13.25 13.90
N ALA A 132 -5.66 12.68 13.56
CA ALA A 132 -5.87 11.24 13.67
C ALA A 132 -4.99 10.48 12.66
N SER A 133 -4.41 9.39 13.11
CA SER A 133 -3.64 8.48 12.26
C SER A 133 -3.61 7.08 12.85
N SER A 134 -3.55 6.08 11.98
CA SER A 134 -3.15 4.73 12.35
C SER A 134 -1.68 4.52 11.99
N VAL A 135 -0.94 3.85 12.86
CA VAL A 135 0.46 3.48 12.59
C VAL A 135 0.58 1.97 12.65
N TYR A 136 1.17 1.42 11.61
CA TYR A 136 1.41 -0.01 11.49
C TYR A 136 2.91 -0.27 11.40
N LYS A 137 3.35 -1.31 12.12
CA LYS A 137 4.60 -1.97 11.78
C LYS A 137 4.34 -2.88 10.58
N TYR A 138 5.14 -2.76 9.51
CA TYR A 138 4.97 -3.61 8.34
C TYR A 138 6.16 -4.53 8.13
N ARG A 139 5.89 -5.66 7.50
CA ARG A 139 6.90 -6.58 6.99
C ARG A 139 6.43 -7.13 5.66
N ARG A 140 7.28 -7.05 4.64
CA ARG A 140 7.02 -7.69 3.35
C ARG A 140 7.97 -8.87 3.14
N LEU A 141 7.42 -9.97 2.62
CA LEU A 141 8.17 -11.14 2.19
C LEU A 141 7.55 -11.66 0.88
N GLY A 142 8.19 -11.36 -0.24
CA GLY A 142 7.64 -11.66 -1.56
C GLY A 142 6.29 -10.98 -1.77
N ASP A 143 5.26 -11.79 -2.03
CA ASP A 143 3.87 -11.35 -2.23
C ASP A 143 3.03 -11.34 -0.95
N THR A 144 3.68 -11.46 0.20
CA THR A 144 3.01 -11.36 1.50
C THR A 144 3.39 -10.06 2.18
N LEU A 145 2.38 -9.32 2.64
CA LEU A 145 2.51 -8.10 3.44
C LEU A 145 1.83 -8.33 4.79
N THR A 146 2.57 -8.17 5.89
CA THR A 146 2.03 -8.22 7.25
C THR A 146 2.00 -6.81 7.81
N LEU A 147 0.87 -6.40 8.37
CA LEU A 147 0.66 -5.12 9.04
C LEU A 147 0.22 -5.36 10.48
N THR A 148 0.97 -4.86 11.45
CA THR A 148 0.62 -4.90 12.88
C THR A 148 0.30 -3.49 13.35
N GLU A 149 -0.94 -3.25 13.76
CA GLU A 149 -1.40 -1.92 14.20
C GLU A 149 -0.87 -1.60 15.60
N ILE A 150 0.09 -0.69 15.68
CA ILE A 150 0.68 -0.23 16.95
C ILE A 150 0.03 1.04 17.48
N ARG A 151 -0.73 1.77 16.63
CA ARG A 151 -1.50 2.96 16.99
C ARG A 151 -2.78 3.02 16.17
N THR A 152 -3.88 3.29 16.84
CA THR A 152 -5.20 3.58 16.26
C THR A 152 -5.43 5.09 16.20
N PRO A 153 -6.46 5.57 15.49
CA PRO A 153 -6.89 6.98 15.56
C PRO A 153 -7.24 7.48 16.97
N ALA A 154 -7.52 6.58 17.89
CA ALA A 154 -7.83 6.91 19.29
C ALA A 154 -6.58 6.95 20.20
N GLY A 155 -5.42 6.48 19.71
CA GLY A 155 -4.19 6.42 20.51
C GLY A 155 -3.41 5.09 20.32
N PRO A 156 -2.40 4.83 21.16
CA PRO A 156 -1.66 3.57 21.12
C PRO A 156 -2.57 2.35 21.22
N SER A 157 -2.31 1.32 20.43
CA SER A 157 -3.07 0.09 20.46
C SER A 157 -2.69 -0.74 21.69
N ALA A 158 -3.65 -0.95 22.60
CA ALA A 158 -3.43 -1.83 23.75
C ALA A 158 -3.37 -3.31 23.36
N GLN A 159 -4.00 -3.65 22.23
CA GLN A 159 -4.02 -5.00 21.66
C GLN A 159 -3.74 -4.90 20.17
N PRO A 160 -2.46 -4.92 19.75
CA PRO A 160 -2.07 -4.77 18.36
C PRO A 160 -2.66 -5.86 17.47
N ILE A 161 -3.59 -5.49 16.60
CA ILE A 161 -4.15 -6.41 15.60
C ILE A 161 -3.13 -6.59 14.48
N THR A 162 -2.94 -7.84 14.05
CA THR A 162 -2.09 -8.16 12.92
C THR A 162 -2.94 -8.66 11.76
N VAL A 163 -2.71 -8.10 10.58
CA VAL A 163 -3.33 -8.54 9.33
C VAL A 163 -2.26 -9.02 8.36
N THR A 164 -2.53 -10.16 7.73
CA THR A 164 -1.69 -10.72 6.67
C THR A 164 -2.41 -10.55 5.34
N LEU A 165 -1.72 -9.93 4.39
CA LEU A 165 -2.24 -9.66 3.05
C LEU A 165 -1.41 -10.44 2.02
N THR A 166 -2.07 -10.85 0.95
CA THR A 166 -1.43 -11.43 -0.23
C THR A 166 -1.64 -10.48 -1.41
N ARG A 167 -0.60 -10.31 -2.22
CA ARG A 167 -0.65 -9.51 -3.44
C ARG A 167 -1.62 -10.14 -4.44
N VAL A 168 -2.42 -9.30 -5.08
CA VAL A 168 -3.33 -9.66 -6.18
C VAL A 168 -2.73 -9.20 -7.51
N GLU A 169 -2.15 -7.99 -7.50
CA GLU A 169 -1.45 -7.37 -8.64
C GLU A 169 -0.26 -6.53 -8.14
#